data_ff2d023f7440cd31d2a4e32df20c4fa2
#
_entry.id   ff2d023f7440cd31d2a4e32df20c4fa2
#
_cell.length_a   1.000
_cell.length_b   1.000
_cell.length_c   1.000
_cell.angle_alpha   90.00
_cell.angle_beta   90.00
_cell.angle_gamma   90.00
#
_symmetry.space_group_name_H-M   'P 1'
#
loop_
_entity.id
_entity.type
_entity.pdbx_description
1 polymer ?
#
loop_
_entity_poly.entity_id
_entity_poly.type
_entity_poly.pdbx_seq_one_letter_code
_entity_poly.pdbx_strand_id
1 'polypeptide(L)'
;MVKIILKLKFFLRYYYLSFFGKFKVPSKNIHILNGHYVDLSSNPSKKNFRNFLESLKKSYDFIDFDKACKLIQSNKKVNKPLLAFSFDDGFKECSEIIAPCLNEYGIKAAFFINSFSINATTKEKINFFKSNLKVDYYKPLMNWDDISSLKDDGHIIGNHTHMHSALINLGYDKSYMEISKCKDIIENKLKYKCEYFAFPFGSSNFFDNKGLDAAIDLHKYVFTSGGYNKFFYKNFKNVFSRRHFEANWPIDHLNYFLSTKRIY
;
A
#
# COMPACT_ATOMS: atom_id res chain seq x y z
N MET A 1 -21.84 -23.69 7.43
CA MET A 1 -22.76 -22.57 7.11
C MET A 1 -22.04 -21.25 6.90
N VAL A 2 -21.26 -20.74 7.86
CA VAL A 2 -20.54 -19.43 7.77
C VAL A 2 -19.63 -19.32 6.52
N LYS A 3 -18.81 -20.33 6.21
CA LYS A 3 -17.93 -20.34 5.02
C LYS A 3 -18.70 -20.27 3.69
N ILE A 4 -19.89 -20.85 3.61
CA ILE A 4 -20.73 -20.83 2.40
C ILE A 4 -21.33 -19.42 2.22
N ILE A 5 -21.81 -18.80 3.30
CA ILE A 5 -22.36 -17.44 3.28
C ILE A 5 -21.29 -16.42 2.88
N LEU A 6 -20.05 -16.57 3.39
CA LEU A 6 -18.93 -15.71 3.00
C LEU A 6 -18.59 -15.88 1.51
N LYS A 7 -18.51 -17.11 1.00
CA LYS A 7 -18.27 -17.36 -0.44
C LYS A 7 -19.37 -16.73 -1.30
N LEU A 8 -20.63 -16.87 -0.91
CA LEU A 8 -21.75 -16.27 -1.65
C LEU A 8 -21.67 -14.73 -1.63
N LYS A 9 -21.34 -14.10 -0.49
CA LYS A 9 -21.13 -12.66 -0.40
C LYS A 9 -20.00 -12.17 -1.31
N PHE A 10 -18.86 -12.89 -1.36
CA PHE A 10 -17.76 -12.55 -2.26
C PHE A 10 -18.17 -12.69 -3.73
N PHE A 11 -18.89 -13.75 -4.08
CA PHE A 11 -19.41 -13.98 -5.43
C PHE A 11 -20.36 -12.85 -5.86
N LEU A 12 -21.38 -12.56 -5.06
CA LEU A 12 -22.34 -11.49 -5.35
C LEU A 12 -21.63 -10.12 -5.47
N ARG A 13 -20.68 -9.81 -4.56
CA ARG A 13 -19.89 -8.60 -4.63
C ARG A 13 -19.08 -8.52 -5.91
N TYR A 14 -18.44 -9.62 -6.33
CA TYR A 14 -17.65 -9.67 -7.56
C TYR A 14 -18.50 -9.29 -8.78
N TYR A 15 -19.65 -9.95 -8.97
CA TYR A 15 -20.54 -9.65 -10.11
C TYR A 15 -21.15 -8.24 -10.02
N TYR A 16 -21.52 -7.80 -8.84
CA TYR A 16 -21.99 -6.43 -8.62
C TYR A 16 -20.96 -5.40 -9.07
N LEU A 17 -19.73 -5.53 -8.61
CA LEU A 17 -18.64 -4.60 -8.98
C LEU A 17 -18.29 -4.69 -10.46
N SER A 18 -18.26 -5.89 -11.05
CA SER A 18 -17.99 -6.06 -12.48
C SER A 18 -19.10 -5.46 -13.34
N PHE A 19 -20.36 -5.61 -12.95
CA PHE A 19 -21.47 -5.03 -13.71
C PHE A 19 -21.53 -3.51 -13.59
N PHE A 20 -21.60 -3.00 -12.37
CA PHE A 20 -21.73 -1.56 -12.15
C PHE A 20 -20.46 -0.77 -12.47
N GLY A 21 -19.30 -1.38 -12.32
CA GLY A 21 -18.02 -0.76 -12.60
C GLY A 21 -17.83 -0.39 -14.06
N LYS A 22 -18.41 -1.15 -15.00
CA LYS A 22 -18.39 -0.85 -16.45
C LYS A 22 -18.96 0.51 -16.79
N PHE A 23 -19.92 0.98 -16.01
CA PHE A 23 -20.59 2.28 -16.21
C PHE A 23 -19.98 3.41 -15.37
N LYS A 24 -18.90 3.12 -14.63
CA LYS A 24 -18.26 4.11 -13.77
C LYS A 24 -17.04 4.73 -14.46
N VAL A 25 -16.99 6.05 -14.42
CA VAL A 25 -15.85 6.83 -14.88
C VAL A 25 -15.03 7.25 -13.67
N PRO A 26 -13.72 7.03 -13.65
CA PRO A 26 -12.86 7.48 -12.56
C PRO A 26 -12.99 8.98 -12.31
N SER A 27 -13.05 9.38 -11.07
CA SER A 27 -13.13 10.79 -10.72
C SER A 27 -11.83 11.53 -11.05
N LYS A 28 -11.93 12.78 -11.53
CA LYS A 28 -10.78 13.65 -11.84
C LYS A 28 -10.10 14.10 -10.56
N ASN A 29 -9.44 13.16 -9.91
CA ASN A 29 -8.74 13.31 -8.63
C ASN A 29 -7.38 12.61 -8.68
N ILE A 30 -6.60 12.80 -7.63
CA ILE A 30 -5.37 12.06 -7.36
C ILE A 30 -5.74 10.84 -6.52
N HIS A 31 -5.48 9.65 -7.03
CA HIS A 31 -5.75 8.37 -6.38
C HIS A 31 -4.44 7.72 -5.97
N ILE A 32 -4.34 7.34 -4.69
CA ILE A 32 -3.21 6.54 -4.19
C ILE A 32 -3.72 5.13 -3.94
N LEU A 33 -3.13 4.16 -4.65
CA LEU A 33 -3.41 2.75 -4.47
C LEU A 33 -2.42 2.11 -3.51
N ASN A 34 -2.88 1.13 -2.72
CA ASN A 34 -2.01 0.21 -2.02
C ASN A 34 -2.33 -1.24 -2.36
N GLY A 35 -1.32 -1.94 -2.87
CA GLY A 35 -1.32 -3.38 -3.08
C GLY A 35 -0.28 -4.05 -2.20
N HIS A 36 -0.06 -5.36 -2.43
CA HIS A 36 0.94 -6.12 -1.70
C HIS A 36 1.83 -6.91 -2.68
N TYR A 37 1.24 -7.69 -3.56
CA TYR A 37 1.88 -8.57 -4.53
C TYR A 37 1.08 -8.58 -5.85
N VAL A 38 1.57 -9.31 -6.85
CA VAL A 38 0.88 -9.43 -8.16
C VAL A 38 -0.33 -10.36 -8.07
N ASP A 39 -0.12 -11.57 -7.56
CA ASP A 39 -1.18 -12.56 -7.35
C ASP A 39 -0.73 -13.62 -6.32
N LEU A 40 -1.63 -14.57 -5.99
CA LEU A 40 -1.36 -15.66 -5.04
C LEU A 40 -0.75 -16.91 -5.70
N SER A 41 -0.43 -16.88 -6.99
CA SER A 41 0.23 -18.01 -7.65
C SER A 41 1.67 -18.21 -7.16
N SER A 42 2.18 -19.42 -7.32
CA SER A 42 3.58 -19.72 -7.01
C SER A 42 4.57 -19.11 -8.02
N ASN A 43 4.08 -18.69 -9.19
CA ASN A 43 4.87 -18.08 -10.24
C ASN A 43 4.11 -16.87 -10.84
N PRO A 44 4.12 -15.71 -10.15
CA PRO A 44 3.43 -14.53 -10.59
C PRO A 44 3.99 -14.01 -11.91
N SER A 45 3.09 -13.60 -12.81
CA SER A 45 3.47 -13.25 -14.17
C SER A 45 3.75 -11.76 -14.34
N LYS A 46 4.99 -11.40 -14.72
CA LYS A 46 5.34 -10.04 -15.15
C LYS A 46 4.45 -9.55 -16.29
N LYS A 47 4.10 -10.45 -17.24
CA LYS A 47 3.19 -10.14 -18.35
C LYS A 47 1.80 -9.75 -17.85
N ASN A 48 1.26 -10.47 -16.86
CA ASN A 48 -0.06 -10.16 -16.30
C ASN A 48 -0.07 -8.80 -15.62
N PHE A 49 0.96 -8.47 -14.84
CA PHE A 49 1.05 -7.17 -14.19
C PHE A 49 1.22 -6.02 -15.21
N ARG A 50 2.01 -6.24 -16.27
CA ARG A 50 2.13 -5.28 -17.38
C ARG A 50 0.78 -5.04 -18.08
N ASN A 51 0.04 -6.11 -18.42
CA ASN A 51 -1.29 -6.00 -19.01
C ASN A 51 -2.28 -5.26 -18.09
N PHE A 52 -2.17 -5.46 -16.78
CA PHE A 52 -2.95 -4.71 -15.79
C PHE A 52 -2.62 -3.20 -15.84
N LEU A 53 -1.34 -2.83 -15.87
CA LEU A 53 -0.92 -1.42 -16.01
C LEU A 53 -1.38 -0.80 -17.33
N GLU A 54 -1.27 -1.52 -18.45
CA GLU A 54 -1.77 -1.07 -19.75
C GLU A 54 -3.28 -0.82 -19.73
N SER A 55 -4.02 -1.68 -19.05
CA SER A 55 -5.47 -1.53 -18.89
C SER A 55 -5.81 -0.30 -18.04
N LEU A 56 -5.04 -0.01 -16.99
CA LEU A 56 -5.20 1.20 -16.18
C LEU A 56 -4.88 2.47 -16.97
N LYS A 57 -3.87 2.45 -17.84
CA LYS A 57 -3.47 3.61 -18.66
C LYS A 57 -4.58 4.10 -19.60
N LYS A 58 -5.56 3.28 -19.91
CA LYS A 58 -6.71 3.68 -20.73
C LYS A 58 -7.60 4.71 -20.03
N SER A 59 -7.61 4.72 -18.69
CA SER A 59 -8.49 5.57 -17.88
C SER A 59 -7.75 6.51 -16.93
N TYR A 60 -6.46 6.27 -16.68
CA TYR A 60 -5.66 7.00 -15.69
C TYR A 60 -4.32 7.44 -16.27
N ASP A 61 -3.86 8.62 -15.87
CA ASP A 61 -2.45 8.95 -16.00
C ASP A 61 -1.71 8.56 -14.71
N PHE A 62 -0.52 8.00 -14.88
CA PHE A 62 0.32 7.62 -13.75
C PHE A 62 1.14 8.81 -13.27
N ILE A 63 1.37 8.87 -11.96
CA ILE A 63 2.13 9.92 -11.29
C ILE A 63 3.01 9.30 -10.21
N ASP A 64 4.22 9.86 -10.00
CA ASP A 64 5.10 9.45 -8.91
C ASP A 64 4.41 9.63 -7.56
N PHE A 65 4.67 8.70 -6.65
CA PHE A 65 4.04 8.67 -5.34
C PHE A 65 4.30 9.95 -4.52
N ASP A 66 5.55 10.41 -4.44
CA ASP A 66 5.89 11.66 -3.74
C ASP A 66 5.22 12.88 -4.36
N LYS A 67 5.20 12.95 -5.70
CA LYS A 67 4.52 14.03 -6.42
C LYS A 67 3.02 14.04 -6.14
N ALA A 68 2.39 12.86 -6.07
CA ALA A 68 0.98 12.74 -5.70
C ALA A 68 0.71 13.29 -4.29
N CYS A 69 1.54 12.94 -3.30
CA CYS A 69 1.44 13.44 -1.93
C CYS A 69 1.56 14.98 -1.88
N LYS A 70 2.56 15.56 -2.56
CA LYS A 70 2.77 17.01 -2.62
C LYS A 70 1.60 17.76 -3.27
N LEU A 71 1.04 17.22 -4.36
CA LEU A 71 -0.11 17.82 -5.02
C LEU A 71 -1.38 17.76 -4.15
N ILE A 72 -1.60 16.66 -3.42
CA ILE A 72 -2.70 16.54 -2.47
C ILE A 72 -2.54 17.56 -1.34
N GLN A 73 -1.34 17.68 -0.74
CA GLN A 73 -1.10 18.64 0.34
C GLN A 73 -1.30 20.10 -0.08
N SER A 74 -0.94 20.42 -1.32
CA SER A 74 -1.15 21.76 -1.88
C SER A 74 -2.58 22.01 -2.37
N ASN A 75 -3.50 21.08 -2.15
CA ASN A 75 -4.88 21.16 -2.66
C ASN A 75 -4.96 21.42 -4.16
N LYS A 76 -4.02 20.85 -4.93
CA LYS A 76 -3.96 21.08 -6.38
C LYS A 76 -5.10 20.35 -7.09
N LYS A 77 -5.96 21.11 -7.76
CA LYS A 77 -6.99 20.54 -8.63
C LYS A 77 -6.35 19.93 -9.87
N VAL A 78 -6.85 18.78 -10.27
CA VAL A 78 -6.44 18.07 -11.49
C VAL A 78 -7.64 17.92 -12.43
N ASN A 79 -7.39 17.92 -13.73
CA ASN A 79 -8.44 17.85 -14.77
C ASN A 79 -8.64 16.42 -15.32
N LYS A 80 -7.85 15.46 -14.85
CA LYS A 80 -7.88 14.06 -15.23
C LYS A 80 -7.58 13.15 -14.02
N PRO A 81 -7.99 11.87 -14.04
CA PRO A 81 -7.64 10.93 -12.99
C PRO A 81 -6.13 10.65 -12.98
N LEU A 82 -5.47 10.92 -11.85
CA LEU A 82 -4.06 10.60 -11.63
C LEU A 82 -3.94 9.42 -10.65
N LEU A 83 -3.04 8.48 -10.93
CA LEU A 83 -2.87 7.25 -10.17
C LEU A 83 -1.42 7.08 -9.69
N ALA A 84 -1.23 7.00 -8.38
CA ALA A 84 0.03 6.68 -7.74
C ALA A 84 -0.06 5.31 -7.04
N PHE A 85 1.07 4.60 -6.96
CA PHE A 85 1.15 3.23 -6.45
C PHE A 85 1.96 3.14 -5.17
N SER A 86 1.48 2.32 -4.24
CA SER A 86 2.26 1.85 -3.10
C SER A 86 2.02 0.36 -2.86
N PHE A 87 2.99 -0.30 -2.23
CA PHE A 87 2.93 -1.72 -1.92
C PHE A 87 3.45 -1.94 -0.50
N ASP A 88 2.73 -2.76 0.26
CA ASP A 88 3.00 -3.02 1.66
C ASP A 88 3.66 -4.41 1.84
N ASP A 89 4.19 -4.70 3.04
CA ASP A 89 4.75 -5.96 3.52
C ASP A 89 6.11 -6.40 2.96
N GLY A 90 6.62 -5.79 1.91
CA GLY A 90 7.96 -6.09 1.39
C GLY A 90 8.09 -7.43 0.65
N PHE A 91 7.06 -7.87 -0.08
CA PHE A 91 7.10 -9.07 -0.92
C PHE A 91 8.16 -8.99 -2.02
N LYS A 92 8.81 -10.11 -2.32
CA LYS A 92 9.87 -10.22 -3.33
C LYS A 92 9.41 -9.77 -4.73
N GLU A 93 8.16 -9.99 -5.07
CA GLU A 93 7.54 -9.53 -6.32
C GLU A 93 7.63 -8.00 -6.52
N CYS A 94 7.75 -7.24 -5.43
CA CYS A 94 7.93 -5.79 -5.51
C CYS A 94 9.22 -5.42 -6.26
N SER A 95 10.33 -6.13 -6.01
CA SER A 95 11.62 -5.89 -6.68
C SER A 95 11.72 -6.61 -8.02
N GLU A 96 11.17 -7.83 -8.16
CA GLU A 96 11.36 -8.65 -9.36
C GLU A 96 10.36 -8.34 -10.49
N ILE A 97 9.16 -7.88 -10.16
CA ILE A 97 8.08 -7.70 -11.12
C ILE A 97 7.52 -6.27 -11.10
N ILE A 98 7.08 -5.80 -9.92
CA ILE A 98 6.29 -4.58 -9.82
C ILE A 98 7.11 -3.34 -10.18
N ALA A 99 8.24 -3.13 -9.49
CA ALA A 99 9.09 -1.98 -9.75
C ALA A 99 9.66 -1.95 -11.18
N PRO A 100 10.17 -3.07 -11.74
CA PRO A 100 10.60 -3.11 -13.14
C PRO A 100 9.48 -2.73 -14.13
N CYS A 101 8.23 -3.18 -13.89
CA CYS A 101 7.10 -2.78 -14.74
C CYS A 101 6.76 -1.30 -14.59
N LEU A 102 6.78 -0.74 -13.38
CA LEU A 102 6.52 0.69 -13.16
C LEU A 102 7.63 1.56 -13.75
N ASN A 103 8.88 1.11 -13.71
CA ASN A 103 10.02 1.80 -14.32
C ASN A 103 9.87 1.90 -15.85
N GLU A 104 9.23 0.93 -16.52
CA GLU A 104 8.90 1.01 -17.95
C GLU A 104 7.99 2.21 -18.29
N TYR A 105 7.21 2.69 -17.31
CA TYR A 105 6.37 3.90 -17.42
C TYR A 105 7.02 5.16 -16.83
N GLY A 106 8.26 5.07 -16.34
CA GLY A 106 8.96 6.18 -15.68
C GLY A 106 8.34 6.58 -14.32
N ILE A 107 7.65 5.65 -13.62
CA ILE A 107 6.88 5.93 -12.40
C ILE A 107 7.58 5.37 -11.18
N LYS A 108 7.66 6.19 -10.13
CA LYS A 108 8.21 5.83 -8.84
C LYS A 108 7.08 5.60 -7.82
N ALA A 109 7.05 4.38 -7.27
CA ALA A 109 6.12 3.94 -6.23
C ALA A 109 6.72 4.05 -4.82
N ALA A 110 5.92 3.80 -3.79
CA ALA A 110 6.39 3.59 -2.43
C ALA A 110 6.26 2.11 -2.02
N PHE A 111 7.29 1.58 -1.34
CA PHE A 111 7.31 0.23 -0.80
C PHE A 111 7.47 0.32 0.72
N PHE A 112 6.44 -0.10 1.45
CA PHE A 112 6.41 -0.07 2.90
C PHE A 112 6.83 -1.44 3.44
N ILE A 113 7.89 -1.47 4.25
CA ILE A 113 8.53 -2.73 4.68
C ILE A 113 8.50 -2.92 6.19
N ASN A 114 8.47 -4.20 6.60
CA ASN A 114 8.59 -4.62 7.99
C ASN A 114 10.02 -5.08 8.25
N SER A 115 10.79 -4.32 9.03
CA SER A 115 12.22 -4.57 9.18
C SER A 115 12.59 -5.91 9.86
N PHE A 116 11.69 -6.49 10.66
CA PHE A 116 11.91 -7.83 11.25
C PHE A 116 11.98 -8.90 10.16
N SER A 117 11.03 -8.92 9.25
CA SER A 117 10.87 -10.01 8.29
C SER A 117 12.02 -10.11 7.27
N ILE A 118 12.74 -9.01 7.01
CA ILE A 118 13.84 -8.98 6.04
C ILE A 118 15.03 -9.80 6.53
N ASN A 119 15.38 -9.67 7.81
CA ASN A 119 16.52 -10.37 8.42
C ASN A 119 16.17 -11.74 9.03
N ALA A 120 14.89 -12.09 9.04
CA ALA A 120 14.41 -13.29 9.68
C ALA A 120 14.81 -14.58 8.93
N THR A 121 15.02 -15.66 9.67
CA THR A 121 15.16 -17.01 9.12
C THR A 121 13.89 -17.47 8.43
N THR A 122 13.96 -18.50 7.61
CA THR A 122 12.76 -19.07 6.92
C THR A 122 11.67 -19.46 7.92
N LYS A 123 12.05 -20.08 9.07
CA LYS A 123 11.10 -20.46 10.13
C LYS A 123 10.41 -19.24 10.75
N GLU A 124 11.17 -18.20 11.02
CA GLU A 124 10.63 -16.94 11.58
C GLU A 124 9.72 -16.24 10.56
N LYS A 125 10.09 -16.22 9.27
CA LYS A 125 9.24 -15.70 8.20
C LYS A 125 7.89 -16.44 8.12
N ILE A 126 7.88 -17.76 8.18
CA ILE A 126 6.65 -18.56 8.18
C ILE A 126 5.77 -18.19 9.40
N ASN A 127 6.37 -18.07 10.58
CA ASN A 127 5.66 -17.65 11.77
C ASN A 127 5.14 -16.21 11.66
N PHE A 128 5.92 -15.30 11.05
CA PHE A 128 5.53 -13.92 10.80
C PHE A 128 4.29 -13.83 9.89
N PHE A 129 4.21 -14.62 8.84
CA PHE A 129 3.01 -14.70 7.99
C PHE A 129 1.77 -15.06 8.79
N LYS A 130 1.83 -16.11 9.62
CA LYS A 130 0.69 -16.58 10.43
C LYS A 130 0.33 -15.60 11.54
N SER A 131 1.34 -15.16 12.30
CA SER A 131 1.11 -14.42 13.55
C SER A 131 0.95 -12.92 13.35
N ASN A 132 1.63 -12.34 12.35
CA ASN A 132 1.68 -10.89 12.13
C ASN A 132 0.89 -10.46 10.90
N LEU A 133 1.11 -11.07 9.74
CA LEU A 133 0.32 -10.77 8.55
C LEU A 133 -1.08 -11.39 8.57
N LYS A 134 -1.33 -12.39 9.46
CA LYS A 134 -2.62 -13.09 9.61
C LYS A 134 -3.07 -13.84 8.35
N VAL A 135 -2.12 -14.43 7.63
CA VAL A 135 -2.37 -15.21 6.41
C VAL A 135 -1.83 -16.63 6.51
N ASP A 136 -2.48 -17.58 5.82
CA ASP A 136 -2.15 -19.01 5.83
C ASP A 136 -1.26 -19.44 4.65
N TYR A 137 -0.71 -18.50 3.91
CA TYR A 137 0.23 -18.76 2.82
C TYR A 137 1.58 -18.11 3.12
N TYR A 138 2.61 -18.57 2.40
CA TYR A 138 3.94 -17.98 2.43
C TYR A 138 4.34 -17.53 1.02
N LYS A 139 4.91 -16.34 0.94
CA LYS A 139 5.55 -15.79 -0.27
C LYS A 139 6.94 -15.26 0.07
N PRO A 140 7.90 -15.36 -0.85
CA PRO A 140 9.21 -14.76 -0.64
C PRO A 140 9.12 -13.27 -0.32
N LEU A 141 9.98 -12.82 0.58
CA LEU A 141 10.16 -11.40 0.93
C LEU A 141 11.48 -10.88 0.35
N MET A 142 11.54 -9.58 0.12
CA MET A 142 12.77 -8.89 -0.28
C MET A 142 13.86 -9.06 0.77
N ASN A 143 15.11 -8.98 0.34
CA ASN A 143 16.27 -8.78 1.19
C ASN A 143 16.74 -7.32 1.12
N TRP A 144 17.81 -6.95 1.85
CA TRP A 144 18.31 -5.58 1.86
C TRP A 144 18.92 -5.13 0.53
N ASP A 145 19.46 -6.05 -0.28
CA ASP A 145 20.00 -5.72 -1.62
C ASP A 145 18.86 -5.36 -2.58
N ASP A 146 17.73 -6.09 -2.52
CA ASP A 146 16.53 -5.76 -3.26
C ASP A 146 16.00 -4.36 -2.91
N ILE A 147 15.93 -4.07 -1.60
CA ILE A 147 15.40 -2.80 -1.09
C ILE A 147 16.34 -1.64 -1.43
N SER A 148 17.67 -1.86 -1.36
CA SER A 148 18.66 -0.88 -1.79
C SER A 148 18.52 -0.57 -3.28
N SER A 149 18.35 -1.60 -4.11
CA SER A 149 18.13 -1.42 -5.55
C SER A 149 16.87 -0.61 -5.85
N LEU A 150 15.77 -0.88 -5.15
CA LEU A 150 14.54 -0.07 -5.28
C LEU A 150 14.77 1.40 -4.93
N LYS A 151 15.50 1.67 -3.84
CA LYS A 151 15.86 3.04 -3.43
C LYS A 151 16.75 3.71 -4.48
N ASP A 152 17.76 3.00 -5.00
CA ASP A 152 18.69 3.53 -6.00
C ASP A 152 17.99 3.79 -7.35
N ASP A 153 16.96 3.02 -7.67
CA ASP A 153 16.05 3.28 -8.78
C ASP A 153 15.11 4.48 -8.55
N GLY A 154 15.15 5.11 -7.37
CA GLY A 154 14.36 6.29 -7.02
C GLY A 154 12.96 5.98 -6.48
N HIS A 155 12.66 4.73 -6.14
CA HIS A 155 11.45 4.39 -5.40
C HIS A 155 11.58 4.80 -3.93
N ILE A 156 10.43 5.03 -3.28
CA ILE A 156 10.38 5.37 -1.86
C ILE A 156 10.38 4.07 -1.05
N ILE A 157 11.24 4.00 -0.05
CA ILE A 157 11.21 2.96 0.98
C ILE A 157 10.56 3.56 2.23
N GLY A 158 9.43 3.00 2.63
CA GLY A 158 8.66 3.46 3.78
C GLY A 158 8.61 2.43 4.91
N ASN A 159 8.25 2.90 6.07
CA ASN A 159 8.13 2.14 7.31
C ASN A 159 6.73 1.51 7.43
N HIS A 160 6.66 0.21 7.75
CA HIS A 160 5.41 -0.52 7.98
C HIS A 160 5.40 -1.21 9.36
N THR A 161 6.02 -0.60 10.37
CA THR A 161 6.37 -1.12 11.69
C THR A 161 7.41 -2.27 11.66
N HIS A 162 8.03 -2.54 12.81
CA HIS A 162 9.01 -3.61 12.91
C HIS A 162 8.40 -5.00 12.72
N MET A 163 7.31 -5.27 13.44
CA MET A 163 6.66 -6.60 13.51
C MET A 163 5.30 -6.64 12.79
N HIS A 164 4.95 -5.69 11.94
CA HIS A 164 3.59 -5.55 11.38
C HIS A 164 2.52 -5.47 12.49
N SER A 165 2.82 -4.78 13.57
CA SER A 165 1.95 -4.72 14.74
C SER A 165 0.75 -3.80 14.49
N ALA A 166 -0.44 -4.26 14.89
CA ALA A 166 -1.57 -3.35 15.04
C ALA A 166 -1.29 -2.39 16.21
N LEU A 167 -1.49 -1.09 15.99
CA LEU A 167 -1.16 -0.04 16.97
C LEU A 167 -2.36 0.37 17.83
N ILE A 168 -3.42 -0.42 17.82
CA ILE A 168 -4.58 -0.22 18.67
C ILE A 168 -4.30 -0.79 20.06
N ASN A 169 -4.67 -0.05 21.12
CA ASN A 169 -4.53 -0.44 22.53
C ASN A 169 -3.08 -0.71 22.99
N LEU A 170 -2.06 -0.35 22.20
CA LEU A 170 -0.66 -0.47 22.61
C LEU A 170 -0.20 0.68 23.54
N GLY A 171 -0.84 1.84 23.43
CA GLY A 171 -0.35 3.08 24.03
C GLY A 171 0.74 3.76 23.19
N TYR A 172 1.05 5.02 23.52
CA TYR A 172 2.00 5.83 22.75
C TYR A 172 3.41 5.23 22.76
N ASP A 173 3.99 4.93 23.92
CA ASP A 173 5.38 4.50 24.04
C ASP A 173 5.68 3.21 23.26
N LYS A 174 4.79 2.19 23.40
CA LYS A 174 4.96 0.94 22.65
C LYS A 174 4.76 1.12 21.16
N SER A 175 3.81 1.96 20.74
CA SER A 175 3.61 2.32 19.34
C SER A 175 4.84 3.06 18.77
N TYR A 176 5.37 4.02 19.53
CA TYR A 176 6.57 4.75 19.18
C TYR A 176 7.79 3.83 19.02
N MET A 177 8.01 2.91 19.97
CA MET A 177 9.11 1.92 19.92
C MET A 177 9.00 1.01 18.68
N GLU A 178 7.81 0.52 18.38
CA GLU A 178 7.56 -0.38 17.24
C GLU A 178 7.81 0.33 15.89
N ILE A 179 7.42 1.60 15.80
CA ILE A 179 7.62 2.43 14.62
C ILE A 179 9.07 2.90 14.50
N SER A 180 9.66 3.47 15.58
CA SER A 180 11.03 4.00 15.56
C SER A 180 12.05 2.92 15.25
N LYS A 181 11.90 1.72 15.83
CA LYS A 181 12.80 0.58 15.56
C LYS A 181 12.87 0.23 14.07
N CYS A 182 11.73 0.21 13.37
CA CYS A 182 11.72 -0.03 11.93
C CYS A 182 12.39 1.10 11.17
N LYS A 183 12.05 2.36 11.53
CA LYS A 183 12.63 3.58 10.94
C LYS A 183 14.15 3.58 11.04
N ASP A 184 14.69 3.36 12.25
CA ASP A 184 16.12 3.36 12.52
C ASP A 184 16.86 2.28 11.72
N ILE A 185 16.27 1.07 11.61
CA ILE A 185 16.86 0.00 10.82
C ILE A 185 16.91 0.38 9.33
N ILE A 186 15.83 0.95 8.77
CA ILE A 186 15.78 1.41 7.37
C ILE A 186 16.83 2.50 7.14
N GLU A 187 16.86 3.53 7.98
CA GLU A 187 17.78 4.66 7.85
C GLU A 187 19.24 4.22 7.96
N ASN A 188 19.56 3.35 8.93
CA ASN A 188 20.92 2.83 9.11
C ASN A 188 21.38 1.93 7.97
N LYS A 189 20.52 1.07 7.45
CA LYS A 189 20.85 0.14 6.36
C LYS A 189 21.02 0.84 5.02
N LEU A 190 20.13 1.79 4.72
CA LEU A 190 20.08 2.41 3.39
C LEU A 190 20.78 3.78 3.32
N LYS A 191 21.24 4.33 4.46
CA LYS A 191 21.74 5.72 4.57
C LYS A 191 20.75 6.70 3.92
N TYR A 192 19.48 6.56 4.28
CA TYR A 192 18.32 7.17 3.65
C TYR A 192 17.37 7.67 4.73
N LYS A 193 16.77 8.85 4.54
CA LYS A 193 15.79 9.40 5.48
C LYS A 193 14.42 8.80 5.24
N CYS A 194 13.92 8.02 6.18
CA CYS A 194 12.62 7.35 6.09
C CYS A 194 11.49 8.32 6.54
N GLU A 195 10.92 9.07 5.60
CA GLU A 195 9.88 10.07 5.86
C GLU A 195 8.45 9.54 5.73
N TYR A 196 8.26 8.31 5.27
CA TYR A 196 6.97 7.71 4.88
C TYR A 196 6.63 6.53 5.79
N PHE A 197 5.40 6.52 6.30
CA PHE A 197 4.88 5.45 7.15
C PHE A 197 3.49 4.99 6.68
N ALA A 198 3.24 3.70 6.66
CA ALA A 198 1.91 3.13 6.46
C ALA A 198 1.50 2.26 7.65
N PHE A 199 0.25 2.43 8.11
CA PHE A 199 -0.29 1.59 9.18
C PHE A 199 -0.49 0.15 8.70
N PRO A 200 -0.01 -0.86 9.46
CA PRO A 200 -0.40 -2.26 9.27
C PRO A 200 -1.92 -2.41 9.23
N PHE A 201 -2.42 -3.27 8.34
CA PHE A 201 -3.85 -3.48 8.08
C PHE A 201 -4.61 -2.25 7.55
N GLY A 202 -4.05 -1.07 7.61
CA GLY A 202 -4.53 0.18 7.04
C GLY A 202 -5.83 0.77 7.61
N SER A 203 -6.70 -0.04 8.21
CA SER A 203 -8.00 0.42 8.75
C SER A 203 -7.85 1.05 10.13
N SER A 204 -8.70 2.05 10.44
CA SER A 204 -8.81 2.65 11.78
C SER A 204 -9.21 1.67 12.90
N ASN A 205 -9.58 0.45 12.57
CA ASN A 205 -9.80 -0.61 13.55
C ASN A 205 -8.49 -1.20 14.12
N PHE A 206 -7.34 -0.86 13.54
CA PHE A 206 -6.04 -1.41 13.89
C PHE A 206 -5.07 -0.37 14.47
N PHE A 207 -5.50 0.87 14.65
CA PHE A 207 -4.74 1.90 15.37
C PHE A 207 -5.71 2.87 16.08
N ASP A 208 -5.25 3.45 17.18
CA ASP A 208 -5.94 4.49 17.94
C ASP A 208 -5.24 5.85 17.81
N ASN A 209 -5.69 6.85 18.57
CA ASN A 209 -5.07 8.17 18.54
C ASN A 209 -3.62 8.14 19.03
N LYS A 210 -3.26 7.30 20.00
CA LYS A 210 -1.89 7.18 20.52
C LYS A 210 -0.94 6.57 19.49
N GLY A 211 -1.40 5.54 18.76
CA GLY A 211 -0.67 5.00 17.62
C GLY A 211 -0.54 5.98 16.47
N LEU A 212 -1.58 6.80 16.24
CA LEU A 212 -1.55 7.87 15.24
C LEU A 212 -0.55 8.97 15.60
N ASP A 213 -0.55 9.45 16.86
CA ASP A 213 0.35 10.48 17.34
C ASP A 213 1.82 10.01 17.20
N ALA A 214 2.13 8.77 17.63
CA ALA A 214 3.46 8.20 17.45
C ALA A 214 3.92 8.12 15.98
N ALA A 215 3.00 7.82 15.05
CA ALA A 215 3.32 7.77 13.63
C ALA A 215 3.60 9.18 13.05
N ILE A 216 2.81 10.18 13.45
CA ILE A 216 2.95 11.58 13.02
C ILE A 216 4.23 12.21 13.56
N ASP A 217 4.61 11.93 14.81
CA ASP A 217 5.82 12.45 15.42
C ASP A 217 7.10 11.95 14.74
N LEU A 218 7.05 10.72 14.18
CA LEU A 218 8.19 10.07 13.55
C LEU A 218 8.28 10.28 12.04
N HIS A 219 7.15 10.59 11.35
CA HIS A 219 7.11 10.61 9.89
C HIS A 219 6.37 11.84 9.34
N LYS A 220 6.90 12.34 8.25
CA LYS A 220 6.32 13.47 7.51
C LYS A 220 5.03 13.09 6.79
N TYR A 221 4.96 11.88 6.25
CA TYR A 221 3.84 11.35 5.48
C TYR A 221 3.37 10.03 6.08
N VAL A 222 2.11 9.99 6.50
CA VAL A 222 1.48 8.83 7.14
C VAL A 222 0.32 8.35 6.28
N PHE A 223 0.13 7.02 6.16
CA PHE A 223 -0.87 6.44 5.26
C PHE A 223 -1.78 5.45 5.96
N THR A 224 -3.08 5.55 5.65
CA THR A 224 -4.13 4.62 6.07
C THR A 224 -4.93 4.16 4.85
N SER A 225 -5.65 3.05 4.95
CA SER A 225 -6.57 2.57 3.90
C SER A 225 -8.04 2.85 4.25
N GLY A 226 -8.31 3.58 5.33
CA GLY A 226 -9.64 3.99 5.76
C GLY A 226 -10.09 5.32 5.14
N GLY A 227 -11.42 5.49 5.00
CA GLY A 227 -12.00 6.79 4.65
C GLY A 227 -11.63 7.31 3.26
N TYR A 228 -11.58 6.46 2.26
CA TYR A 228 -11.09 6.79 0.91
C TYR A 228 -11.80 7.95 0.21
N ASN A 229 -13.03 8.29 0.59
CA ASN A 229 -13.76 9.45 0.07
C ASN A 229 -13.13 10.80 0.48
N LYS A 230 -12.16 10.78 1.40
CA LYS A 230 -11.34 11.94 1.78
C LYS A 230 -9.89 11.72 1.37
N PHE A 231 -9.17 12.83 1.08
CA PHE A 231 -7.73 12.77 0.87
C PHE A 231 -6.97 12.50 2.15
N PHE A 232 -7.47 13.04 3.27
CA PHE A 232 -6.83 12.95 4.57
C PHE A 232 -7.71 12.24 5.59
N TYR A 233 -7.06 11.53 6.49
CA TYR A 233 -7.71 10.92 7.64
C TYR A 233 -8.06 12.00 8.68
N LYS A 234 -9.35 12.13 9.01
CA LYS A 234 -9.85 13.21 9.87
C LYS A 234 -9.38 14.58 9.33
N ASN A 235 -8.72 15.38 10.17
CA ASN A 235 -8.22 16.72 9.83
C ASN A 235 -6.67 16.78 9.72
N PHE A 236 -5.99 15.62 9.70
CA PHE A 236 -4.53 15.55 9.65
C PHE A 236 -4.02 15.63 8.21
N LYS A 237 -3.54 16.81 7.77
CA LYS A 237 -3.05 17.06 6.39
C LYS A 237 -1.77 16.30 6.00
N ASN A 238 -1.22 15.50 6.90
CA ASN A 238 -0.10 14.60 6.66
C ASN A 238 -0.47 13.12 6.76
N VAL A 239 -1.76 12.79 7.02
CA VAL A 239 -2.28 11.42 7.10
C VAL A 239 -3.20 11.14 5.90
N PHE A 240 -2.69 10.44 4.91
CA PHE A 240 -3.34 10.22 3.62
C PHE A 240 -4.16 8.94 3.60
N SER A 241 -5.30 8.99 2.92
CA SER A 241 -6.13 7.82 2.66
C SER A 241 -5.74 7.16 1.33
N ARG A 242 -5.41 5.87 1.37
CA ARG A 242 -5.13 5.03 0.19
C ARG A 242 -6.30 4.10 -0.10
N ARG A 243 -6.37 3.59 -1.34
CA ARG A 243 -7.32 2.57 -1.73
C ARG A 243 -6.62 1.25 -1.95
N HIS A 244 -7.02 0.22 -1.20
CA HIS A 244 -6.55 -1.14 -1.42
C HIS A 244 -7.00 -1.67 -2.79
N PHE A 245 -6.10 -2.36 -3.48
CA PHE A 245 -6.35 -3.08 -4.72
C PHE A 245 -5.57 -4.39 -4.76
N GLU A 246 -6.04 -5.32 -5.59
CA GLU A 246 -5.31 -6.51 -6.01
C GLU A 246 -5.05 -6.42 -7.51
N ALA A 247 -3.83 -6.73 -7.96
CA ALA A 247 -3.45 -6.58 -9.37
C ALA A 247 -4.18 -7.57 -10.31
N ASN A 248 -4.81 -8.60 -9.76
CA ASN A 248 -5.66 -9.55 -10.49
C ASN A 248 -7.15 -9.15 -10.51
N TRP A 249 -7.53 -8.01 -9.93
CA TRP A 249 -8.92 -7.54 -10.01
C TRP A 249 -9.26 -7.06 -11.41
N PRO A 250 -10.53 -7.28 -11.88
CA PRO A 250 -11.02 -6.60 -13.04
C PRO A 250 -10.91 -5.08 -12.89
N ILE A 251 -10.54 -4.40 -13.97
CA ILE A 251 -10.43 -2.92 -13.97
C ILE A 251 -11.74 -2.26 -13.59
N ASP A 252 -12.87 -2.86 -13.93
CA ASP A 252 -14.20 -2.36 -13.56
C ASP A 252 -14.37 -2.21 -12.04
N HIS A 253 -13.77 -3.10 -11.24
CA HIS A 253 -13.78 -2.96 -9.77
C HIS A 253 -13.05 -1.69 -9.32
N LEU A 254 -11.89 -1.41 -9.91
CA LEU A 254 -11.17 -0.16 -9.62
C LEU A 254 -11.96 1.06 -10.08
N ASN A 255 -12.50 1.05 -11.30
CA ASN A 255 -13.33 2.13 -11.80
C ASN A 255 -14.51 2.40 -10.87
N TYR A 256 -15.18 1.36 -10.37
CA TYR A 256 -16.25 1.51 -9.39
C TYR A 256 -15.80 2.28 -8.14
N PHE A 257 -14.69 1.86 -7.53
CA PHE A 257 -14.18 2.50 -6.31
C PHE A 257 -13.60 3.90 -6.56
N LEU A 258 -12.88 4.08 -7.66
CA LEU A 258 -12.21 5.35 -7.98
C LEU A 258 -13.13 6.37 -8.65
N SER A 259 -14.38 6.01 -8.96
CA SER A 259 -15.42 6.97 -9.41
C SER A 259 -15.90 7.89 -8.30
N THR A 260 -15.68 7.52 -7.03
CA THR A 260 -16.06 8.35 -5.88
C THR A 260 -15.28 9.68 -5.90
N LYS A 261 -16.00 10.80 -5.86
CA LYS A 261 -15.38 12.12 -5.73
C LYS A 261 -14.70 12.20 -4.37
N ARG A 262 -13.43 12.55 -4.36
CA ARG A 262 -12.67 12.75 -3.12
C ARG A 262 -12.74 14.22 -2.69
N ILE A 263 -12.76 14.44 -1.38
CA ILE A 263 -12.78 15.77 -0.77
C ILE A 263 -11.60 15.94 0.18
N TYR A 264 -11.21 17.20 0.39
CA TYR A 264 -10.15 17.60 1.33
C TYR A 264 -10.63 17.65 2.76
#